data_81e58a2f476fce4409982309dbe53a7f
#
_entry.id   81e58a2f476fce4409982309dbe53a7f
#
_cell.length_a   1.000
_cell.length_b   1.000
_cell.length_c   1.000
_cell.angle_alpha   90.00
_cell.angle_beta   90.00
_cell.angle_gamma   90.00
#
_symmetry.space_group_name_H-M   'P 1'
#
loop_
_entity.id
_entity.type
_entity.pdbx_description
1 polymer ?
#
loop_
_entity_poly.entity_id
_entity_poly.type
_entity_poly.pdbx_seq_one_letter_code
_entity_poly.pdbx_strand_id
1 'polypeptide(L)'
;MGRWRIVVFGASLLALAVRPDPTHAETYRERGAYLVTTLGACGNCHTPRDAQNRPVAGMELAGGREFDITGAHIVGPNITPDRITGIGAWSDGQIVYALRNGKRPDGSIIAPPMPIEMYRGLSDRDAQAIAIYLRNLAPIRHEVARSQYNFPPPPSYGPVVSHVEEPDRANKIAYGAYLAGPVAHCLECHTPRDKGELVLDRLGAGGREFPDFDNPGAMTISRDITPSGIGQWSDADVKGAILVGKRPDGTKLSGVMPFVAYNGMTSDDVNAIVDYLRTLKPATPP
;
A
#
# COMPACT_ATOMS: atom_id res chain seq x y z
N MET A 1 39.37 -56.41 21.61
CA MET A 1 39.28 -55.13 20.91
C MET A 1 37.97 -55.07 20.09
N GLY A 2 36.91 -54.60 20.71
CA GLY A 2 35.56 -54.53 20.09
C GLY A 2 35.30 -53.15 19.47
N ARG A 3 35.06 -53.11 18.18
CA ARG A 3 34.70 -51.87 17.44
C ARG A 3 33.16 -51.70 17.46
N TRP A 4 32.68 -50.71 18.19
CA TRP A 4 31.29 -50.32 18.16
C TRP A 4 31.04 -49.46 16.90
N ARG A 5 30.08 -49.88 16.05
CA ARG A 5 29.58 -49.10 14.93
C ARG A 5 28.39 -48.29 15.42
N ILE A 6 28.51 -46.96 15.36
CA ILE A 6 27.41 -46.04 15.60
C ILE A 6 26.62 -45.94 14.28
N VAL A 7 25.37 -46.38 14.32
CA VAL A 7 24.39 -46.15 13.22
C VAL A 7 23.68 -44.85 13.50
N VAL A 8 23.93 -43.84 12.69
CA VAL A 8 23.21 -42.54 12.73
C VAL A 8 21.97 -42.68 11.87
N PHE A 9 20.80 -42.70 12.50
CA PHE A 9 19.52 -42.56 11.80
C PHE A 9 19.28 -41.08 11.44
N GLY A 10 19.45 -40.75 10.17
CA GLY A 10 19.04 -39.42 9.65
C GLY A 10 17.53 -39.36 9.51
N ALA A 11 16.86 -38.61 10.39
CA ALA A 11 15.46 -38.28 10.23
C ALA A 11 15.31 -37.16 9.16
N SER A 12 14.92 -37.54 7.94
CA SER A 12 14.53 -36.57 6.92
C SER A 12 13.17 -35.97 7.26
N LEU A 13 13.15 -34.72 7.73
CA LEU A 13 11.95 -33.93 7.85
C LEU A 13 11.46 -33.56 6.42
N LEU A 14 10.46 -34.29 5.92
CA LEU A 14 9.70 -33.85 4.75
C LEU A 14 8.88 -32.60 5.15
N ALA A 15 9.31 -31.44 4.73
CA ALA A 15 8.48 -30.24 4.77
C ALA A 15 7.31 -30.45 3.78
N LEU A 16 6.13 -30.73 4.32
CA LEU A 16 4.88 -30.71 3.56
C LEU A 16 4.61 -29.26 3.14
N ALA A 17 4.95 -28.94 1.91
CA ALA A 17 4.49 -27.70 1.27
C ALA A 17 2.95 -27.78 1.17
N VAL A 18 2.24 -27.04 2.01
CA VAL A 18 0.78 -26.84 1.88
C VAL A 18 0.55 -26.14 0.56
N ARG A 19 0.15 -26.89 -0.46
CA ARG A 19 -0.34 -26.32 -1.71
C ARG A 19 -1.71 -25.71 -1.43
N PRO A 20 -1.99 -24.45 -1.81
CA PRO A 20 -3.34 -23.92 -1.71
C PRO A 20 -4.29 -24.79 -2.54
N ASP A 21 -5.41 -25.18 -1.94
CA ASP A 21 -6.46 -25.94 -2.60
C ASP A 21 -7.07 -25.04 -3.69
N PRO A 22 -7.02 -25.41 -4.98
CA PRO A 22 -7.54 -24.59 -6.08
C PRO A 22 -9.07 -24.45 -6.06
N THR A 23 -9.77 -25.09 -5.12
CA THR A 23 -11.22 -25.07 -5.01
C THR A 23 -11.76 -24.08 -3.98
N HIS A 24 -10.90 -23.43 -3.18
CA HIS A 24 -11.35 -22.46 -2.18
C HIS A 24 -11.44 -21.06 -2.79
N ALA A 25 -12.67 -20.55 -2.96
CA ALA A 25 -12.90 -19.17 -3.36
C ALA A 25 -12.40 -18.20 -2.27
N GLU A 26 -11.55 -17.24 -2.64
CA GLU A 26 -11.02 -16.22 -1.73
C GLU A 26 -12.15 -15.49 -1.00
N THR A 27 -12.16 -15.55 0.31
CA THR A 27 -13.13 -14.85 1.15
C THR A 27 -12.86 -13.35 1.20
N TYR A 28 -13.88 -12.55 1.54
CA TYR A 28 -13.71 -11.11 1.78
C TYR A 28 -12.65 -10.82 2.86
N ARG A 29 -12.55 -11.65 3.90
CA ARG A 29 -11.57 -11.46 4.97
C ARG A 29 -10.14 -11.72 4.49
N GLU A 30 -9.90 -12.77 3.73
CA GLU A 30 -8.59 -13.09 3.13
C GLU A 30 -8.19 -12.01 2.14
N ARG A 31 -9.10 -11.61 1.25
CA ARG A 31 -8.86 -10.51 0.32
C ARG A 31 -8.58 -9.20 1.06
N GLY A 32 -9.35 -8.87 2.09
CA GLY A 32 -9.15 -7.67 2.89
C GLY A 32 -7.81 -7.68 3.64
N ALA A 33 -7.40 -8.83 4.19
CA ALA A 33 -6.08 -8.99 4.79
C ALA A 33 -4.98 -8.67 3.78
N TYR A 34 -5.03 -9.28 2.61
CA TYR A 34 -4.07 -9.06 1.54
C TYR A 34 -4.02 -7.60 1.07
N LEU A 35 -5.19 -6.97 0.89
CA LEU A 35 -5.29 -5.56 0.51
C LEU A 35 -4.68 -4.63 1.57
N VAL A 36 -5.02 -4.81 2.84
CA VAL A 36 -4.60 -3.93 3.93
C VAL A 36 -3.12 -4.12 4.29
N THR A 37 -2.63 -5.37 4.33
CA THR A 37 -1.28 -5.65 4.81
C THR A 37 -0.23 -5.65 3.72
N THR A 38 -0.62 -5.89 2.47
CA THR A 38 0.29 -6.03 1.34
C THR A 38 0.11 -4.92 0.33
N LEU A 39 -0.96 -4.94 -0.47
CA LEU A 39 -1.11 -4.03 -1.61
C LEU A 39 -1.29 -2.58 -1.18
N GLY A 40 -2.23 -2.29 -0.28
CA GLY A 40 -2.49 -0.94 0.22
C GLY A 40 -1.48 -0.50 1.28
N ALA A 41 -0.69 -1.44 1.85
CA ALA A 41 0.34 -1.17 2.85
C ALA A 41 -0.12 -0.22 3.98
N CYS A 42 -1.39 -0.35 4.43
CA CYS A 42 -2.04 0.59 5.35
C CYS A 42 -1.24 0.77 6.65
N GLY A 43 -0.63 -0.32 7.15
CA GLY A 43 0.24 -0.29 8.32
C GLY A 43 1.47 0.61 8.16
N ASN A 44 1.85 0.97 6.93
CA ASN A 44 2.96 1.89 6.72
C ASN A 44 2.70 3.28 7.34
N CYS A 45 1.45 3.75 7.30
CA CYS A 45 1.05 5.03 7.92
C CYS A 45 0.27 4.84 9.22
N HIS A 46 -0.42 3.70 9.39
CA HIS A 46 -1.35 3.48 10.51
C HIS A 46 -0.79 2.59 11.62
N THR A 47 0.51 2.26 11.63
CA THR A 47 1.17 1.53 12.73
C THR A 47 2.25 2.40 13.33
N PRO A 48 2.31 2.57 14.67
CA PRO A 48 3.33 3.38 15.30
C PRO A 48 4.72 2.77 15.10
N ARG A 49 5.75 3.61 15.15
CA ARG A 49 7.14 3.22 14.98
C ARG A 49 7.94 3.47 16.26
N ASP A 50 8.88 2.58 16.54
CA ASP A 50 9.85 2.79 17.61
C ASP A 50 10.98 3.77 17.19
N ALA A 51 11.90 4.06 18.11
CA ALA A 51 13.02 4.96 17.86
C ALA A 51 13.97 4.49 16.72
N GLN A 52 13.90 3.22 16.33
CA GLN A 52 14.64 2.65 15.22
C GLN A 52 13.78 2.56 13.94
N ASN A 53 12.66 3.29 13.89
CA ASN A 53 11.70 3.30 12.77
C ASN A 53 11.09 1.93 12.44
N ARG A 54 11.05 0.98 13.41
CA ARG A 54 10.42 -0.33 13.24
C ARG A 54 8.97 -0.29 13.70
N PRO A 55 8.06 -1.03 13.06
CA PRO A 55 6.69 -1.17 13.56
C PRO A 55 6.68 -1.68 15.01
N VAL A 56 5.89 -1.05 15.87
CA VAL A 56 5.69 -1.51 17.25
C VAL A 56 4.80 -2.75 17.21
N ALA A 57 5.35 -3.89 17.63
CA ALA A 57 4.63 -5.16 17.64
C ALA A 57 3.40 -5.11 18.57
N GLY A 58 2.28 -5.66 18.10
CA GLY A 58 1.01 -5.65 18.82
C GLY A 58 0.24 -4.33 18.73
N MET A 59 0.76 -3.35 17.98
CA MET A 59 0.11 -2.05 17.73
C MET A 59 -0.22 -1.86 16.24
N GLU A 60 -0.32 -2.96 15.50
CA GLU A 60 -0.62 -2.93 14.06
C GLU A 60 -1.93 -2.20 13.81
N LEU A 61 -1.89 -1.18 12.93
CA LEU A 61 -3.01 -0.34 12.53
C LEU A 61 -3.62 0.52 13.67
N ALA A 62 -2.98 0.58 14.85
CA ALA A 62 -3.44 1.38 15.98
C ALA A 62 -3.15 2.88 15.85
N GLY A 63 -2.57 3.32 14.73
CA GLY A 63 -2.22 4.74 14.52
C GLY A 63 -0.95 5.17 15.25
N GLY A 64 -0.68 6.48 15.26
CA GLY A 64 0.45 7.05 16.00
C GLY A 64 1.77 7.07 15.25
N ARG A 65 1.84 6.71 13.98
CA ARG A 65 3.01 7.03 13.18
C ARG A 65 3.01 8.51 12.84
N GLU A 66 4.10 9.19 13.16
CA GLU A 66 4.31 10.60 12.88
C GLU A 66 5.33 10.77 11.76
N PHE A 67 5.10 11.73 10.87
CA PHE A 67 6.04 12.16 9.83
C PHE A 67 5.62 13.51 9.24
N ASP A 68 6.60 14.25 8.73
CA ASP A 68 6.34 15.54 8.10
C ASP A 68 6.25 15.40 6.58
N ILE A 69 5.35 16.18 6.00
CA ILE A 69 5.30 16.46 4.56
C ILE A 69 5.31 17.97 4.38
N THR A 70 5.52 18.45 3.16
CA THR A 70 5.47 19.89 2.89
C THR A 70 4.16 20.48 3.38
N GLY A 71 4.23 21.32 4.38
CA GLY A 71 3.08 22.05 4.93
C GLY A 71 2.22 21.26 5.91
N ALA A 72 2.64 20.08 6.39
CA ALA A 72 1.87 19.37 7.40
C ALA A 72 2.73 18.44 8.27
N HIS A 73 2.35 18.34 9.54
CA HIS A 73 2.76 17.28 10.44
C HIS A 73 1.65 16.23 10.50
N ILE A 74 1.96 15.03 10.07
CA ILE A 74 1.01 13.95 9.90
C ILE A 74 1.11 12.97 11.06
N VAL A 75 -0.05 12.61 11.60
CA VAL A 75 -0.20 11.50 12.54
C VAL A 75 -1.22 10.52 11.98
N GLY A 76 -0.78 9.29 11.71
CA GLY A 76 -1.68 8.23 11.22
C GLY A 76 -2.75 7.91 12.26
N PRO A 77 -4.05 7.99 11.95
CA PRO A 77 -5.10 7.66 12.91
C PRO A 77 -5.19 6.17 13.20
N ASN A 78 -5.76 5.82 14.35
CA ASN A 78 -6.14 4.45 14.69
C ASN A 78 -7.26 3.96 13.78
N ILE A 79 -7.03 2.89 13.03
CA ILE A 79 -8.01 2.24 12.16
C ILE A 79 -8.38 0.83 12.63
N THR A 80 -8.03 0.46 13.86
CA THR A 80 -8.55 -0.75 14.51
C THR A 80 -10.01 -0.56 14.91
N PRO A 81 -10.77 -1.64 15.17
CA PRO A 81 -12.18 -1.53 15.55
C PRO A 81 -12.39 -1.12 17.03
N ASP A 82 -11.47 -0.37 17.62
CA ASP A 82 -11.73 0.28 18.91
C ASP A 82 -12.83 1.33 18.76
N ARG A 83 -13.83 1.29 19.62
CA ARG A 83 -15.02 2.15 19.50
C ARG A 83 -14.79 3.60 19.90
N ILE A 84 -13.72 3.88 20.63
CA ILE A 84 -13.45 5.22 21.21
C ILE A 84 -12.36 5.91 20.40
N THR A 85 -11.26 5.22 20.13
CA THR A 85 -10.07 5.81 19.50
C THR A 85 -9.87 5.40 18.05
N GLY A 86 -10.62 4.38 17.58
CA GLY A 86 -10.52 3.83 16.22
C GLY A 86 -11.83 3.98 15.43
N ILE A 87 -12.02 3.04 14.49
CA ILE A 87 -13.18 3.03 13.59
C ILE A 87 -14.30 2.08 14.04
N GLY A 88 -14.25 1.53 15.26
CA GLY A 88 -15.19 0.51 15.74
C GLY A 88 -16.64 0.98 15.88
N ALA A 89 -16.88 2.29 15.92
CA ALA A 89 -18.22 2.87 15.89
C ALA A 89 -18.79 3.05 14.47
N TRP A 90 -17.98 2.85 13.42
CA TRP A 90 -18.39 3.05 12.03
C TRP A 90 -19.04 1.77 11.46
N SER A 91 -20.01 1.91 10.59
CA SER A 91 -20.50 0.80 9.77
C SER A 91 -19.53 0.48 8.62
N ASP A 92 -19.65 -0.71 8.03
CA ASP A 92 -18.86 -1.08 6.84
C ASP A 92 -19.07 -0.07 5.72
N GLY A 93 -20.32 0.36 5.48
CA GLY A 93 -20.63 1.38 4.47
C GLY A 93 -19.96 2.74 4.75
N GLN A 94 -19.83 3.14 6.02
CA GLN A 94 -19.12 4.37 6.40
C GLN A 94 -17.61 4.24 6.17
N ILE A 95 -17.03 3.06 6.39
CA ILE A 95 -15.61 2.80 6.10
C ILE A 95 -15.38 2.85 4.58
N VAL A 96 -16.21 2.16 3.79
CA VAL A 96 -16.16 2.21 2.31
C VAL A 96 -16.32 3.64 1.80
N TYR A 97 -17.27 4.39 2.35
CA TYR A 97 -17.50 5.78 1.97
C TYR A 97 -16.28 6.66 2.28
N ALA A 98 -15.69 6.49 3.45
CA ALA A 98 -14.48 7.24 3.87
C ALA A 98 -13.29 6.94 2.95
N LEU A 99 -13.07 5.66 2.58
CA LEU A 99 -12.02 5.26 1.64
C LEU A 99 -12.21 5.88 0.26
N ARG A 100 -13.41 5.81 -0.31
CA ARG A 100 -13.67 6.27 -1.68
C ARG A 100 -13.92 7.76 -1.81
N ASN A 101 -14.55 8.36 -0.82
CA ASN A 101 -14.99 9.75 -0.91
C ASN A 101 -14.25 10.70 0.02
N GLY A 102 -13.30 10.17 0.82
CA GLY A 102 -12.47 10.97 1.71
C GLY A 102 -13.25 11.71 2.79
N LYS A 103 -14.44 11.24 3.15
CA LYS A 103 -15.30 11.91 4.15
C LYS A 103 -15.65 10.97 5.30
N ARG A 104 -15.36 11.40 6.53
CA ARG A 104 -15.68 10.65 7.74
C ARG A 104 -17.17 10.75 8.09
N PRO A 105 -17.68 9.87 8.99
CA PRO A 105 -19.07 9.92 9.45
C PRO A 105 -19.47 11.23 10.13
N ASP A 106 -18.52 11.95 10.74
CA ASP A 106 -18.73 13.27 11.35
C ASP A 106 -18.77 14.41 10.32
N GLY A 107 -18.61 14.09 9.04
CA GLY A 107 -18.61 15.04 7.93
C GLY A 107 -17.25 15.65 7.62
N SER A 108 -16.22 15.44 8.43
CA SER A 108 -14.87 15.96 8.17
C SER A 108 -14.21 15.28 6.98
N ILE A 109 -13.35 16.02 6.28
CA ILE A 109 -12.59 15.51 5.13
C ILE A 109 -11.30 14.84 5.62
N ILE A 110 -10.94 13.73 5.01
CA ILE A 110 -9.65 13.07 5.15
C ILE A 110 -8.68 13.79 4.23
N ALA A 111 -7.70 14.50 4.81
CA ALA A 111 -6.72 15.25 4.05
C ALA A 111 -5.57 14.34 3.54
N PRO A 112 -4.77 14.79 2.56
CA PRO A 112 -3.53 14.12 2.19
C PRO A 112 -2.61 13.91 3.40
N PRO A 113 -1.74 12.88 3.39
CA PRO A 113 -1.33 12.05 2.27
C PRO A 113 -2.18 10.77 2.05
N MET A 114 -3.34 10.63 2.74
CA MET A 114 -4.21 9.49 2.46
C MET A 114 -4.60 9.52 0.96
N PRO A 115 -4.32 8.46 0.18
CA PRO A 115 -4.43 8.50 -1.28
C PRO A 115 -5.89 8.35 -1.77
N ILE A 116 -6.78 9.21 -1.29
CA ILE A 116 -8.21 9.17 -1.61
C ILE A 116 -8.45 9.25 -3.13
N GLU A 117 -7.68 10.07 -3.85
CA GLU A 117 -7.79 10.18 -5.31
C GLU A 117 -7.65 8.82 -6.01
N MET A 118 -6.75 7.96 -5.52
CA MET A 118 -6.57 6.59 -6.01
C MET A 118 -7.70 5.69 -5.49
N TYR A 119 -7.99 5.73 -4.19
CA TYR A 119 -8.98 4.85 -3.56
C TYR A 119 -10.42 5.05 -4.06
N ARG A 120 -10.70 6.16 -4.72
CA ARG A 120 -11.97 6.38 -5.45
C ARG A 120 -12.22 5.27 -6.49
N GLY A 121 -11.17 4.67 -7.04
CA GLY A 121 -11.23 3.58 -7.99
C GLY A 121 -11.27 2.17 -7.38
N LEU A 122 -11.27 2.02 -6.06
CA LEU A 122 -11.41 0.70 -5.43
C LEU A 122 -12.74 0.05 -5.82
N SER A 123 -12.71 -1.19 -6.28
CA SER A 123 -13.92 -1.96 -6.61
C SER A 123 -14.81 -2.15 -5.39
N ASP A 124 -16.09 -2.41 -5.61
CA ASP A 124 -17.03 -2.66 -4.50
C ASP A 124 -16.58 -3.85 -3.65
N ARG A 125 -16.11 -4.91 -4.33
CA ARG A 125 -15.58 -6.10 -3.65
C ARG A 125 -14.39 -5.76 -2.77
N ASP A 126 -13.41 -5.05 -3.29
CA ASP A 126 -12.17 -4.75 -2.56
C ASP A 126 -12.40 -3.74 -1.44
N ALA A 127 -13.19 -2.69 -1.65
CA ALA A 127 -13.54 -1.74 -0.61
C ALA A 127 -14.31 -2.41 0.54
N GLN A 128 -15.26 -3.31 0.23
CA GLN A 128 -15.96 -4.10 1.22
C GLN A 128 -15.05 -5.08 1.95
N ALA A 129 -14.12 -5.73 1.24
CA ALA A 129 -13.14 -6.64 1.82
C ALA A 129 -12.23 -5.92 2.83
N ILE A 130 -11.76 -4.71 2.51
CA ILE A 130 -10.99 -3.86 3.44
C ILE A 130 -11.82 -3.56 4.69
N ALA A 131 -13.08 -3.11 4.53
CA ALA A 131 -13.95 -2.79 5.66
C ALA A 131 -14.19 -4.00 6.56
N ILE A 132 -14.51 -5.16 5.99
CA ILE A 132 -14.71 -6.42 6.73
C ILE A 132 -13.44 -6.80 7.47
N TYR A 133 -12.29 -6.74 6.83
CA TYR A 133 -11.02 -7.09 7.48
C TYR A 133 -10.74 -6.19 8.69
N LEU A 134 -10.78 -4.87 8.51
CA LEU A 134 -10.51 -3.90 9.57
C LEU A 134 -11.47 -4.06 10.77
N ARG A 135 -12.74 -4.33 10.51
CA ARG A 135 -13.74 -4.53 11.59
C ARG A 135 -13.60 -5.85 12.34
N ASN A 136 -12.88 -6.82 11.77
CA ASN A 136 -12.63 -8.13 12.38
C ASN A 136 -11.25 -8.24 13.04
N LEU A 137 -10.48 -7.14 13.11
CA LEU A 137 -9.25 -7.09 13.89
C LEU A 137 -9.53 -7.04 15.40
N ALA A 138 -8.52 -7.35 16.21
CA ALA A 138 -8.57 -7.05 17.62
C ALA A 138 -8.59 -5.53 17.84
N PRO A 139 -9.53 -4.98 18.64
CA PRO A 139 -9.54 -3.56 18.94
C PRO A 139 -8.32 -3.19 19.80
N ILE A 140 -7.64 -2.13 19.44
CA ILE A 140 -6.52 -1.59 20.22
C ILE A 140 -6.89 -0.16 20.61
N ARG A 141 -7.05 0.08 21.93
CA ARG A 141 -7.29 1.42 22.43
C ARG A 141 -5.98 2.21 22.41
N HIS A 142 -5.90 3.16 21.51
CA HIS A 142 -4.74 4.03 21.35
C HIS A 142 -5.21 5.42 20.92
N GLU A 143 -5.10 6.38 21.81
CA GLU A 143 -5.40 7.77 21.52
C GLU A 143 -4.18 8.40 20.84
N VAL A 144 -4.40 9.00 19.67
CA VAL A 144 -3.34 9.64 18.89
C VAL A 144 -3.67 11.11 18.63
N ALA A 145 -2.64 11.93 18.50
CA ALA A 145 -2.80 13.33 18.15
C ALA A 145 -3.45 13.47 16.75
N ARG A 146 -4.02 14.63 16.48
CA ARG A 146 -4.51 14.95 15.13
C ARG A 146 -3.37 15.50 14.30
N SER A 147 -3.35 15.14 13.01
CA SER A 147 -2.47 15.79 12.03
C SER A 147 -2.72 17.30 11.98
N GLN A 148 -1.65 18.06 11.76
CA GLN A 148 -1.68 19.52 11.68
C GLN A 148 -1.34 19.93 10.24
N TYR A 149 -2.15 20.79 9.65
CA TYR A 149 -1.99 21.28 8.28
C TYR A 149 -1.89 22.81 8.29
N ASN A 150 -0.93 23.36 7.54
CA ASN A 150 -0.85 24.82 7.27
C ASN A 150 -1.55 25.22 5.95
N PHE A 151 -2.29 24.29 5.35
CA PHE A 151 -3.15 24.50 4.20
C PHE A 151 -4.56 23.95 4.48
N PRO A 152 -5.62 24.48 3.88
CA PRO A 152 -6.94 23.92 4.03
C PRO A 152 -7.02 22.54 3.37
N PRO A 153 -7.74 21.56 3.96
CA PRO A 153 -8.04 20.31 3.27
C PRO A 153 -8.89 20.61 2.01
N PRO A 154 -8.85 19.75 0.99
CA PRO A 154 -9.72 19.93 -0.16
C PRO A 154 -11.19 19.90 0.28
N PRO A 155 -12.08 20.70 -0.34
CA PRO A 155 -13.50 20.71 0.03
C PRO A 155 -14.19 19.36 -0.27
N SER A 156 -13.68 18.64 -1.24
CA SER A 156 -14.10 17.27 -1.62
C SER A 156 -13.07 16.67 -2.56
N TYR A 157 -13.22 15.37 -2.84
CA TYR A 157 -12.45 14.67 -3.87
C TYR A 157 -13.26 14.48 -5.18
N GLY A 158 -14.28 15.28 -5.39
CA GLY A 158 -15.16 15.25 -6.55
C GLY A 158 -16.54 14.60 -6.27
N PRO A 159 -17.32 14.26 -7.30
CA PRO A 159 -18.63 13.64 -7.15
C PRO A 159 -18.58 12.34 -6.35
N VAL A 160 -19.64 12.01 -5.62
CA VAL A 160 -19.72 10.79 -4.81
C VAL A 160 -19.57 9.56 -5.71
N VAL A 161 -18.63 8.69 -5.32
CA VAL A 161 -18.45 7.36 -5.93
C VAL A 161 -19.19 6.35 -5.08
N SER A 162 -20.29 5.80 -5.62
CA SER A 162 -21.14 4.79 -4.95
C SER A 162 -20.88 3.37 -5.46
N HIS A 163 -20.39 3.22 -6.69
CA HIS A 163 -20.17 1.93 -7.32
C HIS A 163 -18.93 1.94 -8.20
N VAL A 164 -18.11 0.90 -8.10
CA VAL A 164 -16.96 0.64 -8.96
C VAL A 164 -16.90 -0.87 -9.24
N GLU A 165 -16.94 -1.23 -10.51
CA GLU A 165 -16.81 -2.62 -10.94
C GLU A 165 -15.37 -3.13 -10.78
N GLU A 166 -15.21 -4.41 -10.42
CA GLU A 166 -13.89 -5.05 -10.39
C GLU A 166 -13.45 -5.35 -11.83
N PRO A 167 -12.22 -4.98 -12.24
CA PRO A 167 -11.74 -5.33 -13.56
C PRO A 167 -11.54 -6.84 -13.69
N ASP A 168 -11.77 -7.36 -14.90
CA ASP A 168 -11.49 -8.76 -15.20
C ASP A 168 -9.99 -9.05 -14.99
N ARG A 169 -9.69 -9.98 -14.09
CA ARG A 169 -8.31 -10.40 -13.79
C ARG A 169 -7.62 -11.11 -14.95
N ALA A 170 -8.39 -11.64 -15.93
CA ALA A 170 -7.84 -12.19 -17.13
C ALA A 170 -7.27 -11.12 -18.08
N ASN A 171 -7.80 -9.90 -18.01
CA ASN A 171 -7.21 -8.74 -18.68
C ASN A 171 -6.06 -8.17 -17.85
N LYS A 172 -4.85 -8.71 -18.02
CA LYS A 172 -3.67 -8.37 -17.21
C LYS A 172 -3.34 -6.88 -17.19
N ILE A 173 -3.54 -6.18 -18.31
CA ILE A 173 -3.26 -4.73 -18.39
C ILE A 173 -4.30 -3.93 -17.58
N ALA A 174 -5.59 -4.20 -17.75
CA ALA A 174 -6.63 -3.52 -16.99
C ALA A 174 -6.53 -3.83 -15.49
N TYR A 175 -6.26 -5.08 -15.14
CA TYR A 175 -6.05 -5.48 -13.75
C TYR A 175 -4.78 -4.88 -13.16
N GLY A 176 -3.67 -4.83 -13.92
CA GLY A 176 -2.44 -4.17 -13.50
C GLY A 176 -2.61 -2.66 -13.28
N ALA A 177 -3.40 -1.99 -14.15
CA ALA A 177 -3.76 -0.58 -13.98
C ALA A 177 -4.55 -0.36 -12.68
N TYR A 178 -5.50 -1.24 -12.38
CA TYR A 178 -6.27 -1.23 -11.14
C TYR A 178 -5.37 -1.44 -9.91
N LEU A 179 -4.44 -2.39 -9.98
CA LEU A 179 -3.50 -2.64 -8.88
C LEU A 179 -2.54 -1.46 -8.68
N ALA A 180 -1.93 -0.94 -9.75
CA ALA A 180 -0.94 0.14 -9.65
C ALA A 180 -1.56 1.51 -9.30
N GLY A 181 -2.82 1.74 -9.67
CA GLY A 181 -3.58 2.95 -9.34
C GLY A 181 -4.38 2.78 -8.06
N PRO A 182 -5.65 2.34 -8.14
CA PRO A 182 -6.57 2.30 -7.00
C PRO A 182 -6.09 1.51 -5.78
N VAL A 183 -5.36 0.40 -5.95
CA VAL A 183 -5.09 -0.52 -4.85
C VAL A 183 -3.75 -0.23 -4.16
N ALA A 184 -2.64 -0.36 -4.89
CA ALA A 184 -1.29 -0.15 -4.36
C ALA A 184 -0.81 1.30 -4.51
N HIS A 185 -1.62 2.16 -5.09
CA HIS A 185 -1.42 3.61 -5.27
C HIS A 185 -0.01 4.02 -5.74
N CYS A 186 0.68 3.19 -6.52
CA CYS A 186 1.99 3.50 -7.09
C CYS A 186 1.98 4.84 -7.83
N LEU A 187 0.90 5.07 -8.62
CA LEU A 187 0.73 6.27 -9.41
C LEU A 187 0.50 7.53 -8.57
N GLU A 188 0.09 7.40 -7.31
CA GLU A 188 -0.01 8.54 -6.39
C GLU A 188 1.38 9.18 -6.16
N CYS A 189 2.40 8.35 -5.90
CA CYS A 189 3.74 8.83 -5.65
C CYS A 189 4.53 9.06 -6.94
N HIS A 190 4.32 8.24 -7.95
CA HIS A 190 5.09 8.26 -9.20
C HIS A 190 4.48 9.12 -10.31
N THR A 191 3.48 9.94 -10.02
CA THR A 191 2.93 10.92 -10.98
C THR A 191 3.19 12.33 -10.50
N PRO A 192 3.68 13.26 -11.35
CA PRO A 192 3.88 14.65 -10.98
C PRO A 192 2.57 15.30 -10.55
N ARG A 193 2.67 16.36 -9.73
CA ARG A 193 1.53 17.22 -9.40
C ARG A 193 1.78 18.65 -9.90
N ASP A 194 0.73 19.29 -10.37
CA ASP A 194 0.68 20.72 -10.61
C ASP A 194 -0.43 21.32 -9.75
N LYS A 195 -0.13 22.34 -8.95
CA LYS A 195 -1.07 23.00 -8.02
C LYS A 195 -1.85 22.04 -7.13
N GLY A 196 -1.23 20.93 -6.75
CA GLY A 196 -1.84 19.89 -5.91
C GLY A 196 -2.60 18.80 -6.66
N GLU A 197 -2.87 18.95 -7.96
CA GLU A 197 -3.57 17.97 -8.80
C GLU A 197 -2.58 17.04 -9.51
N LEU A 198 -2.96 15.77 -9.70
CA LEU A 198 -2.16 14.83 -10.49
C LEU A 198 -2.15 15.22 -11.96
N VAL A 199 -0.98 15.26 -12.57
CA VAL A 199 -0.79 15.50 -14.00
C VAL A 199 -1.03 14.22 -14.78
N LEU A 200 -2.29 13.93 -15.11
CA LEU A 200 -2.74 12.63 -15.65
C LEU A 200 -2.15 12.26 -17.01
N ASP A 201 -1.71 13.22 -17.81
CA ASP A 201 -1.01 12.98 -19.08
C ASP A 201 0.47 12.59 -18.88
N ARG A 202 0.96 12.63 -17.63
CA ARG A 202 2.30 12.24 -17.19
C ARG A 202 2.28 11.16 -16.12
N LEU A 203 1.32 10.24 -16.20
CA LEU A 203 1.22 9.13 -15.25
C LEU A 203 2.53 8.32 -15.20
N GLY A 204 3.04 8.12 -14.00
CA GLY A 204 4.25 7.33 -13.77
C GLY A 204 5.57 8.08 -14.03
N ALA A 205 5.54 9.34 -14.47
CA ALA A 205 6.76 10.10 -14.82
C ALA A 205 7.63 10.52 -13.61
N GLY A 206 7.20 10.22 -12.38
CA GLY A 206 7.96 10.54 -11.16
C GLY A 206 8.04 12.04 -10.85
N GLY A 207 9.13 12.43 -10.18
CA GLY A 207 9.44 13.85 -9.94
C GLY A 207 8.87 14.43 -8.65
N ARG A 208 8.20 13.65 -7.81
CA ARG A 208 7.72 14.13 -6.51
C ARG A 208 8.76 13.92 -5.42
N GLU A 209 8.87 14.90 -4.55
CA GLU A 209 9.77 14.88 -3.40
C GLU A 209 9.07 14.31 -2.15
N PHE A 210 9.81 13.52 -1.38
CA PHE A 210 9.38 12.92 -0.12
C PHE A 210 10.51 12.99 0.91
N PRO A 211 10.21 13.10 2.22
CA PRO A 211 11.21 12.87 3.25
C PRO A 211 11.82 11.46 3.11
N ASP A 212 13.13 11.37 3.19
CA ASP A 212 13.81 10.07 3.17
C ASP A 212 13.77 9.45 4.58
N PHE A 213 12.99 8.38 4.73
CA PHE A 213 12.81 7.74 6.04
C PHE A 213 14.06 6.96 6.51
N ASP A 214 14.97 6.66 5.61
CA ASP A 214 16.23 5.97 5.94
C ASP A 214 17.34 6.97 6.30
N ASN A 215 17.21 8.23 5.86
CA ASN A 215 18.17 9.32 6.09
C ASN A 215 17.43 10.56 6.61
N PRO A 216 17.18 10.67 7.92
CA PRO A 216 16.44 11.80 8.51
C PRO A 216 17.05 13.15 8.11
N GLY A 217 16.19 14.06 7.65
CA GLY A 217 16.59 15.37 7.13
C GLY A 217 16.95 15.43 5.65
N ALA A 218 17.08 14.29 4.98
CA ALA A 218 17.23 14.21 3.52
C ALA A 218 15.87 14.13 2.82
N MET A 219 15.87 14.45 1.53
CA MET A 219 14.72 14.26 0.64
C MET A 219 15.08 13.21 -0.42
N THR A 220 14.07 12.45 -0.84
CA THR A 220 14.13 11.52 -1.97
C THR A 220 13.11 11.92 -3.02
N ILE A 221 13.37 11.56 -4.27
CA ILE A 221 12.49 11.89 -5.41
C ILE A 221 11.97 10.59 -6.02
N SER A 222 10.64 10.53 -6.22
CA SER A 222 10.03 9.41 -6.93
C SER A 222 10.56 9.32 -8.36
N ARG A 223 10.94 8.11 -8.77
CA ARG A 223 11.51 7.87 -10.09
C ARG A 223 10.43 7.71 -11.15
N ASP A 224 10.81 7.99 -12.39
CA ASP A 224 10.05 7.62 -13.58
C ASP A 224 9.91 6.09 -13.65
N ILE A 225 8.66 5.60 -13.62
CA ILE A 225 8.31 4.18 -13.75
C ILE A 225 7.62 3.88 -15.09
N THR A 226 7.68 4.83 -16.03
CA THR A 226 7.26 4.62 -17.43
C THR A 226 8.37 3.91 -18.22
N PRO A 227 8.10 3.49 -19.47
CA PRO A 227 9.14 2.94 -20.34
C PRO A 227 10.38 3.83 -20.52
N SER A 228 10.29 5.15 -20.31
CA SER A 228 11.47 6.03 -20.32
C SER A 228 12.41 5.75 -19.14
N GLY A 229 11.86 5.47 -17.95
CA GLY A 229 12.64 5.25 -16.74
C GLY A 229 13.08 3.80 -16.53
N ILE A 230 12.19 2.84 -16.84
CA ILE A 230 12.41 1.41 -16.55
C ILE A 230 12.46 0.53 -17.81
N GLY A 231 12.41 1.10 -19.01
CA GLY A 231 12.33 0.32 -20.25
C GLY A 231 13.55 -0.56 -20.54
N GLN A 232 14.72 -0.21 -20.00
CA GLN A 232 15.94 -1.01 -20.12
C GLN A 232 16.07 -2.08 -19.01
N TRP A 233 15.18 -2.08 -18.02
CA TRP A 233 15.18 -3.07 -16.95
C TRP A 233 14.43 -4.31 -17.40
N SER A 234 14.94 -5.49 -17.04
CA SER A 234 14.16 -6.71 -17.18
C SER A 234 12.95 -6.70 -16.25
N ASP A 235 11.94 -7.53 -16.53
CA ASP A 235 10.81 -7.69 -15.61
C ASP A 235 11.23 -8.18 -14.24
N ALA A 236 12.29 -9.00 -14.17
CA ALA A 236 12.88 -9.44 -12.91
C ALA A 236 13.46 -8.26 -12.11
N ASP A 237 14.11 -7.30 -12.78
CA ASP A 237 14.65 -6.10 -12.15
C ASP A 237 13.51 -5.20 -11.61
N VAL A 238 12.46 -4.98 -12.41
CA VAL A 238 11.31 -4.19 -11.97
C VAL A 238 10.63 -4.84 -10.76
N LYS A 239 10.43 -6.16 -10.78
CA LYS A 239 9.91 -6.91 -9.63
C LYS A 239 10.84 -6.82 -8.42
N GLY A 240 12.15 -6.92 -8.61
CA GLY A 240 13.15 -6.75 -7.56
C GLY A 240 13.07 -5.36 -6.90
N ALA A 241 12.84 -4.31 -7.69
CA ALA A 241 12.61 -2.98 -7.17
C ALA A 241 11.31 -2.87 -6.36
N ILE A 242 10.21 -3.43 -6.87
CA ILE A 242 8.91 -3.39 -6.19
C ILE A 242 8.91 -4.23 -4.90
N LEU A 243 9.40 -5.47 -4.95
CA LEU A 243 9.23 -6.44 -3.86
C LEU A 243 10.29 -6.33 -2.77
N VAL A 244 11.52 -5.97 -3.14
CA VAL A 244 12.65 -5.97 -2.20
C VAL A 244 13.45 -4.67 -2.17
N GLY A 245 13.02 -3.65 -2.92
CA GLY A 245 13.68 -2.34 -2.93
C GLY A 245 15.09 -2.36 -3.52
N LYS A 246 15.37 -3.21 -4.52
CA LYS A 246 16.69 -3.36 -5.11
C LYS A 246 16.67 -2.99 -6.59
N ARG A 247 17.59 -2.09 -7.00
CA ARG A 247 17.80 -1.73 -8.42
C ARG A 247 18.69 -2.74 -9.15
N PRO A 248 18.71 -2.72 -10.49
CA PRO A 248 19.57 -3.60 -11.28
C PRO A 248 21.07 -3.47 -10.95
N ASP A 249 21.52 -2.26 -10.58
CA ASP A 249 22.90 -1.97 -10.15
C ASP A 249 23.22 -2.46 -8.73
N GLY A 250 22.26 -3.08 -8.05
CA GLY A 250 22.39 -3.58 -6.69
C GLY A 250 22.13 -2.54 -5.60
N THR A 251 21.94 -1.27 -5.93
CA THR A 251 21.65 -0.22 -4.95
C THR A 251 20.24 -0.37 -4.38
N LYS A 252 20.05 0.10 -3.15
CA LYS A 252 18.73 0.06 -2.47
C LYS A 252 17.90 1.29 -2.82
N LEU A 253 16.59 1.08 -2.86
CA LEU A 253 15.58 2.15 -2.88
C LEU A 253 15.39 2.69 -1.46
N SER A 254 14.92 3.95 -1.35
CA SER A 254 14.51 4.53 -0.08
C SER A 254 13.29 3.82 0.50
N GLY A 255 13.24 3.69 1.83
CA GLY A 255 12.15 3.09 2.60
C GLY A 255 10.83 3.87 2.57
N VAL A 256 10.75 4.97 1.82
CA VAL A 256 9.48 5.64 1.50
C VAL A 256 8.59 4.70 0.70
N MET A 257 9.17 3.94 -0.22
CA MET A 257 8.44 2.91 -0.96
C MET A 257 8.20 1.69 -0.05
N PRO A 258 6.96 1.20 0.09
CA PRO A 258 6.60 0.18 1.08
C PRO A 258 6.94 -1.25 0.63
N PHE A 259 8.15 -1.48 0.08
CA PHE A 259 8.56 -2.77 -0.45
C PHE A 259 8.53 -3.90 0.59
N VAL A 260 8.64 -3.60 1.90
CA VAL A 260 8.47 -4.60 2.96
C VAL A 260 7.07 -5.22 2.93
N ALA A 261 6.03 -4.40 2.72
CA ALA A 261 4.67 -4.88 2.53
C ALA A 261 4.49 -5.54 1.15
N TYR A 262 4.99 -4.89 0.11
CA TYR A 262 4.89 -5.37 -1.28
C TYR A 262 5.58 -6.72 -1.51
N ASN A 263 6.56 -7.10 -0.68
CA ASN A 263 7.17 -8.43 -0.74
C ASN A 263 6.17 -9.58 -0.58
N GLY A 264 4.99 -9.33 -0.01
CA GLY A 264 3.89 -10.27 0.08
C GLY A 264 2.99 -10.36 -1.15
N MET A 265 3.26 -9.61 -2.22
CA MET A 265 2.45 -9.68 -3.45
C MET A 265 2.51 -11.07 -4.07
N THR A 266 1.37 -11.53 -4.62
CA THR A 266 1.35 -12.72 -5.45
C THR A 266 2.14 -12.49 -6.74
N SER A 267 2.67 -13.57 -7.31
CA SER A 267 3.37 -13.49 -8.60
C SER A 267 2.48 -12.93 -9.71
N ASP A 268 1.18 -13.29 -9.70
CA ASP A 268 0.23 -12.81 -10.71
C ASP A 268 0.00 -11.30 -10.60
N ASP A 269 -0.14 -10.79 -9.38
CA ASP A 269 -0.38 -9.36 -9.15
C ASP A 269 0.83 -8.50 -9.52
N VAL A 270 2.05 -8.90 -9.10
CA VAL A 270 3.25 -8.15 -9.47
C VAL A 270 3.53 -8.24 -10.98
N ASN A 271 3.20 -9.37 -11.63
CA ASN A 271 3.29 -9.50 -13.09
C ASN A 271 2.32 -8.53 -13.77
N ALA A 272 1.05 -8.50 -13.35
CA ALA A 272 0.06 -7.59 -13.92
C ALA A 272 0.45 -6.11 -13.75
N ILE A 273 1.02 -5.75 -12.59
CA ILE A 273 1.57 -4.40 -12.39
C ILE A 273 2.69 -4.11 -13.39
N VAL A 274 3.67 -5.01 -13.54
CA VAL A 274 4.78 -4.81 -14.49
C VAL A 274 4.27 -4.71 -15.92
N ASP A 275 3.36 -5.60 -16.33
CA ASP A 275 2.74 -5.57 -17.68
C ASP A 275 2.08 -4.21 -17.92
N TYR A 276 1.33 -3.69 -16.95
CA TYR A 276 0.72 -2.36 -17.06
C TYR A 276 1.75 -1.23 -17.14
N LEU A 277 2.79 -1.23 -16.29
CA LEU A 277 3.82 -0.19 -16.31
C LEU A 277 4.52 -0.11 -17.68
N ARG A 278 4.67 -1.25 -18.38
CA ARG A 278 5.21 -1.30 -19.74
C ARG A 278 4.33 -0.62 -20.77
N THR A 279 3.02 -0.45 -20.50
CA THR A 279 2.08 0.22 -21.41
C THR A 279 1.94 1.72 -21.14
N LEU A 280 2.52 2.24 -20.05
CA LEU A 280 2.47 3.68 -19.77
C LEU A 280 3.11 4.48 -20.91
N LYS A 281 2.56 5.67 -21.15
CA LYS A 281 3.16 6.60 -22.10
C LYS A 281 4.55 7.00 -21.62
N PRO A 282 5.60 6.85 -22.44
CA PRO A 282 6.93 7.29 -22.09
C PRO A 282 6.93 8.76 -21.62
N ALA A 283 7.56 9.03 -20.49
CA ALA A 283 7.70 10.40 -20.02
C ALA A 283 8.57 11.20 -20.99
N THR A 284 8.08 12.35 -21.41
CA THR A 284 8.91 13.33 -22.10
C THR A 284 9.80 14.03 -21.07
N PRO A 285 11.12 14.21 -21.32
CA PRO A 285 11.94 15.05 -20.47
C PRO A 285 11.29 16.42 -20.26
N PRO A 286 11.44 17.03 -19.09
CA PRO A 286 10.93 18.38 -18.83
C PRO A 286 11.61 19.43 -19.72
#